data_f2cca710739a45110491aadcbbb11016
#
_entry.id   f2cca710739a45110491aadcbbb11016
#
_cell.length_a   1.000
_cell.length_b   1.000
_cell.length_c   1.000
_cell.angle_alpha   90.00
_cell.angle_beta   90.00
_cell.angle_gamma   90.00
#
_symmetry.space_group_name_H-M   'P 1'
#
loop_
_entity.id
_entity.type
_entity.pdbx_description
1 polymer ?
#
loop_
_entity_poly.entity_id
_entity_poly.type
_entity_poly.pdbx_seq_one_letter_code
_entity_poly.pdbx_strand_id
1 'polypeptide(L)'
;MMVVGFIGSFVPILPGVALVLLAVIIWGIITGFSGIVWPLVVAIVAFVLSIAVDNLAGLIGAQKAGASRWGQIGALVGMAVGFLVLTTTIPIVGPVLGIILGTMLGAIVGEFLHRRDLELQPRSQQALKVGIAILVGSLVGNLLQGLLALITMVVFILNTWPTVYG
;
A
#
# COMPACT_ATOMS: atom_id res chain seq x y z
N MET A 1 -16.68 2.14 9.99
CA MET A 1 -15.67 1.23 9.43
C MET A 1 -15.24 1.62 8.01
N MET A 2 -16.13 1.89 7.06
CA MET A 2 -15.75 2.24 5.68
C MET A 2 -14.90 3.52 5.57
N VAL A 3 -15.26 4.58 6.31
CA VAL A 3 -14.46 5.82 6.36
C VAL A 3 -13.05 5.55 6.90
N VAL A 4 -12.94 4.70 7.91
CA VAL A 4 -11.64 4.28 8.46
C VAL A 4 -10.85 3.46 7.43
N GLY A 5 -11.53 2.58 6.67
CA GLY A 5 -10.91 1.84 5.57
C GLY A 5 -10.45 2.75 4.43
N PHE A 6 -11.25 3.75 4.07
CA PHE A 6 -10.87 4.75 3.08
C PHE A 6 -9.64 5.57 3.51
N ILE A 7 -9.66 6.11 4.72
CA ILE A 7 -8.50 6.83 5.28
C ILE A 7 -7.29 5.89 5.38
N GLY A 8 -7.52 4.64 5.80
CA GLY A 8 -6.49 3.61 5.89
C GLY A 8 -5.83 3.27 4.55
N SER A 9 -6.52 3.47 3.41
CA SER A 9 -5.93 3.21 2.08
C SER A 9 -4.78 4.15 1.73
N PHE A 10 -4.68 5.29 2.39
CA PHE A 10 -3.56 6.22 2.21
C PHE A 10 -2.38 5.91 3.15
N VAL A 11 -2.59 5.00 4.10
CA VAL A 11 -1.58 4.61 5.09
C VAL A 11 -1.06 3.22 4.72
N PRO A 12 0.23 3.05 4.39
CA PRO A 12 0.78 1.80 3.86
C PRO A 12 0.72 0.59 4.81
N ILE A 13 0.26 0.77 6.03
CA ILE A 13 0.11 -0.31 7.03
C ILE A 13 -1.30 -0.88 7.06
N LEU A 14 -2.32 -0.04 6.82
CA LEU A 14 -3.70 -0.47 6.91
C LEU A 14 -4.16 -0.92 5.52
N PRO A 15 -4.55 -2.19 5.35
CA PRO A 15 -5.12 -2.65 4.10
C PRO A 15 -6.51 -2.03 3.91
N GLY A 16 -6.55 -0.74 3.53
CA GLY A 16 -7.76 0.07 3.51
C GLY A 16 -8.89 -0.56 2.71
N VAL A 17 -8.57 -1.14 1.53
CA VAL A 17 -9.57 -1.84 0.71
C VAL A 17 -10.06 -3.12 1.41
N ALA A 18 -9.20 -3.82 2.18
CA ALA A 18 -9.62 -4.98 2.96
C ALA A 18 -10.58 -4.59 4.10
N LEU A 19 -10.36 -3.44 4.76
CA LEU A 19 -11.28 -2.93 5.77
C LEU A 19 -12.64 -2.52 5.17
N VAL A 20 -12.64 -1.97 3.96
CA VAL A 20 -13.88 -1.69 3.22
C VAL A 20 -14.60 -3.01 2.88
N LEU A 21 -13.89 -4.02 2.39
CA LEU A 21 -14.45 -5.34 2.11
C LEU A 21 -15.04 -5.98 3.37
N LEU A 22 -14.32 -5.96 4.48
CA LEU A 22 -14.82 -6.46 5.76
C LEU A 22 -16.10 -5.72 6.21
N ALA A 23 -16.15 -4.41 6.03
CA ALA A 23 -17.34 -3.62 6.38
C ALA A 23 -18.56 -4.03 5.52
N VAL A 24 -18.37 -4.31 4.23
CA VAL A 24 -19.44 -4.82 3.33
C VAL A 24 -19.89 -6.20 3.77
N ILE A 25 -18.96 -7.10 4.12
CA ILE A 25 -19.29 -8.46 4.59
C ILE A 25 -20.08 -8.41 5.90
N ILE A 26 -19.63 -7.63 6.89
CA ILE A 26 -20.31 -7.49 8.18
C ILE A 26 -21.73 -6.95 7.98
N TRP A 27 -21.90 -5.96 7.12
CA TRP A 27 -23.22 -5.44 6.77
C TRP A 27 -24.10 -6.52 6.13
N GLY A 28 -23.53 -7.32 5.21
CA GLY A 28 -24.23 -8.44 4.57
C GLY A 28 -24.73 -9.49 5.55
N ILE A 29 -23.92 -9.82 6.55
CA ILE A 29 -24.30 -10.76 7.61
C ILE A 29 -25.49 -10.21 8.42
N ILE A 30 -25.48 -8.91 8.72
CA ILE A 30 -26.53 -8.27 9.53
C ILE A 30 -27.86 -8.16 8.75
N THR A 31 -27.80 -7.85 7.45
CA THR A 31 -28.98 -7.59 6.61
C THR A 31 -29.47 -8.82 5.81
N GLY A 32 -28.79 -9.97 5.93
CA GLY A 32 -29.16 -11.22 5.24
C GLY A 32 -28.78 -11.26 3.76
N PHE A 33 -27.77 -10.52 3.35
CA PHE A 33 -27.24 -10.43 1.97
C PHE A 33 -28.24 -9.97 0.89
N SER A 34 -29.48 -9.64 1.24
CA SER A 34 -30.48 -9.12 0.29
C SER A 34 -30.09 -7.71 -0.19
N GLY A 35 -29.85 -7.55 -1.50
CA GLY A 35 -29.49 -6.26 -2.10
C GLY A 35 -28.00 -5.87 -1.99
N ILE A 36 -27.14 -6.65 -1.32
CA ILE A 36 -25.71 -6.36 -1.15
C ILE A 36 -24.82 -7.12 -2.14
N VAL A 37 -25.35 -8.01 -2.93
CA VAL A 37 -24.56 -8.84 -3.86
C VAL A 37 -23.67 -7.96 -4.75
N TRP A 38 -24.22 -6.88 -5.29
CA TRP A 38 -23.48 -5.98 -6.18
C TRP A 38 -22.34 -5.21 -5.47
N PRO A 39 -22.56 -4.52 -4.33
CA PRO A 39 -21.49 -3.96 -3.53
C PRO A 39 -20.42 -4.96 -3.10
N LEU A 40 -20.80 -6.19 -2.78
CA LEU A 40 -19.87 -7.25 -2.39
C LEU A 40 -18.95 -7.65 -3.56
N VAL A 41 -19.52 -7.84 -4.76
CA VAL A 41 -18.74 -8.15 -5.97
C VAL A 41 -17.74 -7.01 -6.26
N VAL A 42 -18.19 -5.75 -6.19
CA VAL A 42 -17.31 -4.59 -6.40
C VAL A 42 -16.21 -4.53 -5.35
N ALA A 43 -16.51 -4.81 -4.08
CA ALA A 43 -15.52 -4.83 -3.01
C ALA A 43 -14.47 -5.94 -3.19
N ILE A 44 -14.89 -7.14 -3.61
CA ILE A 44 -13.98 -8.26 -3.92
C ILE A 44 -13.07 -7.90 -5.10
N VAL A 45 -13.64 -7.38 -6.19
CA VAL A 45 -12.87 -6.97 -7.37
C VAL A 45 -11.87 -5.85 -7.01
N ALA A 46 -12.31 -4.85 -6.26
CA ALA A 46 -11.43 -3.79 -5.77
C ALA A 46 -10.29 -4.32 -4.89
N PHE A 47 -10.57 -5.30 -4.04
CA PHE A 47 -9.57 -5.95 -3.19
C PHE A 47 -8.54 -6.72 -4.01
N VAL A 48 -8.95 -7.51 -4.99
CA VAL A 48 -8.03 -8.23 -5.88
C VAL A 48 -7.19 -7.26 -6.71
N LEU A 49 -7.81 -6.20 -7.24
CA LEU A 49 -7.11 -5.15 -7.97
C LEU A 49 -6.10 -4.41 -7.07
N SER A 50 -6.43 -4.15 -5.81
CA SER A 50 -5.51 -3.48 -4.89
C SER A 50 -4.24 -4.30 -4.66
N ILE A 51 -4.36 -5.62 -4.50
CA ILE A 51 -3.20 -6.51 -4.39
C ILE A 51 -2.34 -6.46 -5.66
N ALA A 52 -2.96 -6.45 -6.84
CA ALA A 52 -2.24 -6.34 -8.10
C ALA A 52 -1.53 -4.98 -8.23
N VAL A 53 -2.20 -3.89 -7.89
CA VAL A 53 -1.64 -2.53 -7.92
C VAL A 53 -0.43 -2.40 -6.99
N ASP A 54 -0.50 -2.93 -5.77
CA ASP A 54 0.60 -2.89 -4.81
C ASP A 54 1.85 -3.57 -5.35
N ASN A 55 1.67 -4.80 -5.86
CA ASN A 55 2.79 -5.56 -6.40
C ASN A 55 3.38 -4.90 -7.65
N LEU A 56 2.54 -4.40 -8.56
CA LEU A 56 2.97 -3.78 -9.81
C LEU A 56 3.60 -2.41 -9.61
N ALA A 57 3.04 -1.56 -8.77
CA ALA A 57 3.54 -0.20 -8.56
C ALA A 57 4.96 -0.20 -7.98
N GLY A 58 5.22 -1.02 -6.97
CA GLY A 58 6.56 -1.19 -6.39
C GLY A 58 7.56 -1.77 -7.39
N LEU A 59 7.15 -2.81 -8.13
CA LEU A 59 7.99 -3.49 -9.12
C LEU A 59 8.34 -2.56 -10.30
N ILE A 60 7.36 -1.86 -10.86
CA ILE A 60 7.56 -0.93 -11.97
C ILE A 60 8.45 0.23 -11.56
N GLY A 61 8.23 0.80 -10.36
CA GLY A 61 9.08 1.85 -9.80
C GLY A 61 10.54 1.40 -9.69
N ALA A 62 10.76 0.25 -9.09
CA ALA A 62 12.08 -0.35 -8.93
C ALA A 62 12.75 -0.66 -10.28
N GLN A 63 12.03 -1.29 -11.22
CA GLN A 63 12.56 -1.65 -12.54
C GLN A 63 12.93 -0.41 -13.37
N LYS A 64 12.07 0.60 -13.43
CA LYS A 64 12.34 1.85 -14.13
C LYS A 64 13.55 2.61 -13.58
N ALA A 65 13.84 2.46 -12.30
CA ALA A 65 15.03 3.03 -11.69
C ALA A 65 16.29 2.18 -11.90
N GLY A 66 16.17 0.98 -12.50
CA GLY A 66 17.28 0.05 -12.67
C GLY A 66 17.72 -0.60 -11.34
N ALA A 67 16.77 -0.86 -10.44
CA ALA A 67 17.03 -1.50 -9.17
C ALA A 67 17.54 -2.93 -9.36
N SER A 68 18.61 -3.27 -8.65
CA SER A 68 19.10 -4.64 -8.55
C SER A 68 18.19 -5.49 -7.64
N ARG A 69 18.36 -6.82 -7.70
CA ARG A 69 17.69 -7.71 -6.73
C ARG A 69 18.07 -7.40 -5.29
N TRP A 70 19.29 -6.95 -5.05
CA TRP A 70 19.77 -6.55 -3.74
C TRP A 70 19.13 -5.26 -3.24
N GLY A 71 18.85 -4.31 -4.12
CA GLY A 71 18.06 -3.13 -3.78
C GLY A 71 16.62 -3.49 -3.36
N GLN A 72 16.00 -4.46 -4.05
CA GLN A 72 14.66 -4.95 -3.69
C GLN A 72 14.65 -5.71 -2.34
N ILE A 73 15.62 -6.59 -2.12
CA ILE A 73 15.78 -7.30 -0.84
C ILE A 73 16.07 -6.29 0.28
N GLY A 74 16.95 -5.33 0.02
CA GLY A 74 17.23 -4.24 0.95
C GLY A 74 15.98 -3.44 1.32
N ALA A 75 15.11 -3.16 0.36
CA ALA A 75 13.82 -2.49 0.61
C ALA A 75 12.94 -3.29 1.56
N LEU A 76 12.80 -4.62 1.35
CA LEU A 76 11.99 -5.49 2.20
C LEU A 76 12.57 -5.61 3.62
N VAL A 77 13.87 -5.81 3.73
CA VAL A 77 14.56 -5.88 5.04
C VAL A 77 14.47 -4.54 5.76
N GLY A 78 14.72 -3.44 5.04
CA GLY A 78 14.61 -2.09 5.58
C GLY A 78 13.18 -1.76 6.04
N MET A 79 12.16 -2.20 5.30
CA MET A 79 10.76 -2.07 5.70
C MET A 79 10.50 -2.77 7.04
N ALA A 80 10.92 -4.04 7.17
CA ALA A 80 10.72 -4.81 8.40
C ALA A 80 11.46 -4.19 9.59
N VAL A 81 12.72 -3.82 9.42
CA VAL A 81 13.54 -3.19 10.47
C VAL A 81 12.98 -1.82 10.83
N GLY A 82 12.66 -0.99 9.84
CA GLY A 82 12.08 0.34 10.07
C GLY A 82 10.75 0.27 10.80
N PHE A 83 9.87 -0.66 10.40
CA PHE A 83 8.62 -0.91 11.11
C PHE A 83 8.87 -1.25 12.59
N LEU A 84 9.72 -2.23 12.88
CA LEU A 84 10.00 -2.66 14.26
C LEU A 84 10.61 -1.53 15.09
N VAL A 85 11.64 -0.87 14.57
CA VAL A 85 12.38 0.17 15.31
C VAL A 85 11.50 1.40 15.57
N LEU A 86 10.79 1.91 14.56
CA LEU A 86 9.98 3.11 14.75
C LEU A 86 8.68 2.86 15.50
N THR A 87 8.12 1.66 15.43
CA THR A 87 6.94 1.27 16.24
C THR A 87 7.26 1.29 17.73
N THR A 88 8.44 0.85 18.13
CA THR A 88 8.86 0.87 19.54
C THR A 88 9.20 2.26 20.05
N THR A 89 9.61 3.17 19.15
CA THR A 89 10.02 4.53 19.52
C THR A 89 8.85 5.52 19.48
N ILE A 90 7.98 5.42 18.48
CA ILE A 90 6.83 6.32 18.27
C ILE A 90 5.59 5.45 17.95
N PRO A 91 4.77 5.07 18.94
CA PRO A 91 3.75 4.03 18.77
C PRO A 91 2.68 4.31 17.71
N ILE A 92 2.27 5.57 17.49
CA ILE A 92 1.16 5.93 16.60
C ILE A 92 1.64 6.17 15.15
N VAL A 93 2.68 6.97 14.98
CA VAL A 93 3.19 7.40 13.66
C VAL A 93 4.39 6.57 13.22
N GLY A 94 5.09 5.97 14.18
CA GLY A 94 6.30 5.18 13.95
C GLY A 94 6.14 4.04 12.95
N PRO A 95 5.10 3.22 13.02
CA PRO A 95 4.88 2.16 12.03
C PRO A 95 4.85 2.68 10.59
N VAL A 96 4.12 3.78 10.34
CA VAL A 96 4.00 4.38 9.00
C VAL A 96 5.34 4.92 8.51
N LEU A 97 5.97 5.75 9.33
CA LEU A 97 7.27 6.33 9.01
C LEU A 97 8.34 5.23 8.88
N GLY A 98 8.27 4.20 9.72
CA GLY A 98 9.18 3.07 9.71
C GLY A 98 9.13 2.29 8.40
N ILE A 99 7.95 2.00 7.88
CA ILE A 99 7.78 1.34 6.58
C ILE A 99 8.33 2.24 5.46
N ILE A 100 7.92 3.50 5.41
CA ILE A 100 8.30 4.41 4.32
C ILE A 100 9.82 4.65 4.32
N LEU A 101 10.37 5.12 5.45
CA LEU A 101 11.79 5.43 5.56
C LEU A 101 12.65 4.17 5.51
N GLY A 102 12.20 3.09 6.17
CA GLY A 102 12.90 1.82 6.18
C GLY A 102 13.01 1.21 4.79
N THR A 103 11.93 1.20 4.01
CA THR A 103 11.92 0.72 2.62
C THR A 103 12.87 1.54 1.75
N MET A 104 12.81 2.87 1.84
CA MET A 104 13.69 3.75 1.07
C MET A 104 15.16 3.57 1.45
N LEU A 105 15.48 3.64 2.74
CA LEU A 105 16.86 3.49 3.23
C LEU A 105 17.40 2.09 2.96
N GLY A 106 16.58 1.06 3.17
CA GLY A 106 16.97 -0.32 2.88
C GLY A 106 17.27 -0.55 1.41
N ALA A 107 16.47 0.04 0.50
CA ALA A 107 16.73 -0.01 -0.93
C ALA A 107 18.06 0.69 -1.30
N ILE A 108 18.29 1.88 -0.73
CA ILE A 108 19.53 2.63 -0.94
C ILE A 108 20.74 1.81 -0.47
N VAL A 109 20.67 1.27 0.73
CA VAL A 109 21.79 0.47 1.30
C VAL A 109 21.99 -0.80 0.48
N GLY A 110 20.94 -1.52 0.13
CA GLY A 110 21.02 -2.75 -0.67
C GLY A 110 21.64 -2.50 -2.04
N GLU A 111 21.23 -1.45 -2.74
CA GLU A 111 21.79 -1.07 -4.03
C GLU A 111 23.24 -0.59 -3.91
N PHE A 112 23.54 0.19 -2.88
CA PHE A 112 24.88 0.68 -2.61
C PHE A 112 25.84 -0.46 -2.28
N LEU A 113 25.45 -1.45 -1.56
CA LEU A 113 26.29 -2.61 -1.24
C LEU A 113 26.54 -3.51 -2.46
N HIS A 114 25.55 -3.62 -3.35
CA HIS A 114 25.67 -4.49 -4.53
C HIS A 114 26.58 -3.91 -5.61
N ARG A 115 26.52 -2.59 -5.83
CA ARG A 115 27.27 -1.92 -6.91
C ARG A 115 28.68 -1.51 -6.47
N ARG A 116 29.44 -2.44 -5.92
CA ARG A 116 30.83 -2.18 -5.49
C ARG A 116 31.79 -1.94 -6.65
N ASP A 117 31.41 -2.37 -7.85
CA ASP A 117 32.21 -2.22 -9.09
C ASP A 117 32.17 -0.80 -9.66
N LEU A 118 31.27 0.06 -9.19
CA LEU A 118 31.18 1.46 -9.60
C LEU A 118 31.98 2.36 -8.66
N GLU A 119 32.47 3.47 -9.21
CA GLU A 119 33.03 4.57 -8.40
C GLU A 119 31.99 5.10 -7.40
N LEU A 120 32.43 5.70 -6.32
CA LEU A 120 31.57 6.14 -5.21
C LEU A 120 30.46 7.11 -5.65
N GLN A 121 30.77 8.04 -6.56
CA GLN A 121 29.84 9.09 -7.00
C GLN A 121 28.67 8.52 -7.85
N PRO A 122 28.89 7.75 -8.94
CA PRO A 122 27.80 7.15 -9.69
C PRO A 122 27.03 6.11 -8.87
N ARG A 123 27.68 5.41 -7.95
CA ARG A 123 27.09 4.42 -7.06
C ARG A 123 26.06 5.04 -6.10
N SER A 124 26.41 6.17 -5.46
CA SER A 124 25.51 6.86 -4.53
C SER A 124 24.32 7.48 -5.26
N GLN A 125 24.54 8.06 -6.44
CA GLN A 125 23.44 8.62 -7.27
C GLN A 125 22.45 7.55 -7.71
N GLN A 126 22.92 6.38 -8.13
CA GLN A 126 22.06 5.28 -8.53
C GLN A 126 21.28 4.71 -7.35
N ALA A 127 21.92 4.53 -6.20
CA ALA A 127 21.27 4.06 -4.98
C ALA A 127 20.13 5.02 -4.54
N LEU A 128 20.41 6.33 -4.56
CA LEU A 128 19.42 7.36 -4.22
C LEU A 128 18.25 7.36 -5.22
N LYS A 129 18.55 7.27 -6.53
CA LYS A 129 17.53 7.18 -7.58
C LYS A 129 16.60 5.98 -7.37
N VAL A 130 17.13 4.82 -7.04
CA VAL A 130 16.35 3.61 -6.76
C VAL A 130 15.48 3.80 -5.51
N GLY A 131 16.04 4.33 -4.42
CA GLY A 131 15.28 4.59 -3.20
C GLY A 131 14.10 5.55 -3.40
N ILE A 132 14.33 6.66 -4.12
CA ILE A 132 13.28 7.63 -4.46
C ILE A 132 12.22 7.00 -5.37
N ALA A 133 12.63 6.21 -6.37
CA ALA A 133 11.69 5.59 -7.30
C ALA A 133 10.79 4.57 -6.62
N ILE A 134 11.30 3.80 -5.65
CA ILE A 134 10.49 2.90 -4.83
C ILE A 134 9.49 3.69 -3.97
N LEU A 135 9.94 4.79 -3.34
CA LEU A 135 9.07 5.65 -2.57
C LEU A 135 7.92 6.22 -3.43
N VAL A 136 8.26 6.80 -4.58
CA VAL A 136 7.25 7.37 -5.51
C VAL A 136 6.31 6.28 -6.01
N GLY A 137 6.83 5.10 -6.36
CA GLY A 137 6.03 3.95 -6.77
C GLY A 137 5.01 3.53 -5.71
N SER A 138 5.42 3.46 -4.44
CA SER A 138 4.53 3.12 -3.33
C SER A 138 3.47 4.20 -3.08
N LEU A 139 3.82 5.48 -3.19
CA LEU A 139 2.86 6.58 -3.07
C LEU A 139 1.79 6.53 -4.18
N VAL A 140 2.19 6.27 -5.42
CA VAL A 140 1.26 6.09 -6.54
C VAL A 140 0.35 4.88 -6.30
N GLY A 141 0.90 3.76 -5.83
CA GLY A 141 0.12 2.58 -5.44
C GLY A 141 -0.94 2.90 -4.39
N ASN A 142 -0.56 3.61 -3.33
CA ASN A 142 -1.48 4.03 -2.26
C ASN A 142 -2.59 4.97 -2.76
N LEU A 143 -2.28 5.89 -3.69
CA LEU A 143 -3.30 6.75 -4.30
C LEU A 143 -4.31 5.95 -5.13
N LEU A 144 -3.84 4.98 -5.91
CA LEU A 144 -4.72 4.09 -6.68
C LEU A 144 -5.61 3.24 -5.77
N GLN A 145 -5.07 2.72 -4.67
CA GLN A 145 -5.86 2.03 -3.65
C GLN A 145 -6.91 2.93 -3.00
N GLY A 146 -6.55 4.18 -2.69
CA GLY A 146 -7.50 5.16 -2.18
C GLY A 146 -8.67 5.39 -3.14
N LEU A 147 -8.41 5.46 -4.45
CA LEU A 147 -9.45 5.54 -5.47
C LEU A 147 -10.34 4.30 -5.51
N LEU A 148 -9.75 3.09 -5.46
CA LEU A 148 -10.53 1.83 -5.42
C LEU A 148 -11.41 1.73 -4.16
N ALA A 149 -10.89 2.14 -3.01
CA ALA A 149 -11.65 2.19 -1.76
C ALA A 149 -12.80 3.19 -1.84
N LEU A 150 -12.58 4.36 -2.44
CA LEU A 150 -13.59 5.39 -2.64
C LEU A 150 -14.70 4.90 -3.56
N ILE A 151 -14.37 4.29 -4.71
CA ILE A 151 -15.34 3.72 -5.64
C ILE A 151 -16.20 2.67 -4.92
N THR A 152 -15.58 1.76 -4.17
CA THR A 152 -16.29 0.73 -3.42
C THR A 152 -17.23 1.34 -2.38
N MET A 153 -16.78 2.37 -1.67
CA MET A 153 -17.61 3.08 -0.68
C MET A 153 -18.81 3.77 -1.32
N VAL A 154 -18.62 4.44 -2.45
CA VAL A 154 -19.71 5.11 -3.19
C VAL A 154 -20.73 4.11 -3.69
N VAL A 155 -20.28 3.01 -4.32
CA VAL A 155 -21.18 1.95 -4.80
C VAL A 155 -21.97 1.34 -3.64
N PHE A 156 -21.34 1.10 -2.51
CA PHE A 156 -22.03 0.60 -1.32
C PHE A 156 -23.10 1.59 -0.83
N ILE A 157 -22.78 2.85 -0.69
CA ILE A 157 -23.73 3.90 -0.23
C ILE A 157 -24.92 3.96 -1.18
N LEU A 158 -24.68 4.05 -2.48
CA LEU A 158 -25.77 4.15 -3.48
C LEU A 158 -26.70 2.93 -3.50
N ASN A 159 -26.15 1.74 -3.27
CA ASN A 159 -26.97 0.51 -3.22
C ASN A 159 -27.71 0.33 -1.90
N THR A 160 -27.13 0.84 -0.80
CA THR A 160 -27.69 0.60 0.54
C THR A 160 -28.65 1.71 0.96
N TRP A 161 -28.52 2.93 0.39
CA TRP A 161 -29.36 4.07 0.70
C TRP A 161 -30.88 3.80 0.56
N PRO A 162 -31.39 3.19 -0.54
CA PRO A 162 -32.80 2.91 -0.67
C PRO A 162 -33.34 1.87 0.33
N THR A 163 -32.48 0.95 0.81
CA THR A 163 -32.89 -0.11 1.75
C THR A 163 -32.95 0.36 3.21
N VAL A 164 -32.36 1.51 3.52
CA VAL A 164 -32.34 2.07 4.89
C VAL A 164 -33.49 3.07 5.10
N TYR A 165 -33.95 3.73 4.04
CA TYR A 165 -34.94 4.82 4.10
C TYR A 165 -36.25 4.50 3.34
N GLY A 166 -36.37 3.36 2.69
CA GLY A 166 -37.59 2.87 2.07
C GLY A 166 -38.20 1.74 2.87
#